data_28f869435e1fa8c219696c8d2e10837d
#
_entry.id   28f869435e1fa8c219696c8d2e10837d
#
_cell.length_a   1.000
_cell.length_b   1.000
_cell.length_c   1.000
_cell.angle_alpha   90.00
_cell.angle_beta   90.00
_cell.angle_gamma   90.00
#
_symmetry.space_group_name_H-M   'P 1'
#
loop_
_entity.id
_entity.type
_entity.pdbx_description
1 polymer ?
#
loop_
_entity_poly.entity_id
_entity_poly.type
_entity_poly.pdbx_seq_one_letter_code
_entity_poly.pdbx_strand_id
1 'polypeptide(L)'
;MTQFKFSHQTFPTSGPLVIPMTNDYLFRALLQRNNAVLKGLICSLLHLTAEEVSTAEITNPIELGTSFTDKTFILDVKVHLNDLAIINLELQVINQHNWVERSLSYLCRSFDTLQAGKDYRDARPVIQIGLLNYTLFPAHPEFYATYQLLNVKDYTLYSDKLRLSVLDLTHIELATKQDKALQLDCWARLFKATTWEEINMLAQENEAIREAAETVYQLTREERIRMECEAREDYYRTQRDLQNFIAQQTSEKESLIQENKTLLDERNALADENNALVNEKNALANENNALADENNALVNENNALADEIKALTDKLNRLQKSLEAQGLNFAGM
;
A
#
# COMPACT_ATOMS: atom_id res chain seq x y z
N MET A 1 -26.37 46.73 -7.34
CA MET A 1 -24.90 46.66 -7.53
C MET A 1 -24.26 47.31 -6.32
N THR A 2 -23.98 46.51 -5.30
CA THR A 2 -23.31 46.97 -4.08
C THR A 2 -21.82 46.78 -4.30
N GLN A 3 -21.10 47.87 -4.51
CA GLN A 3 -19.62 47.85 -4.57
C GLN A 3 -19.10 47.43 -3.19
N PHE A 4 -18.60 46.21 -3.07
CA PHE A 4 -17.76 45.83 -1.96
C PHE A 4 -16.47 46.68 -2.01
N LYS A 5 -16.29 47.55 -1.04
CA LYS A 5 -15.04 48.24 -0.80
C LYS A 5 -14.03 47.16 -0.36
N PHE A 6 -13.10 46.80 -1.24
CA PHE A 6 -11.93 45.97 -0.87
C PHE A 6 -11.15 46.73 0.21
N SER A 7 -11.21 46.26 1.44
CA SER A 7 -10.23 46.60 2.47
C SER A 7 -8.86 46.15 1.96
N HIS A 8 -7.79 46.89 2.33
CA HIS A 8 -6.42 46.55 1.91
C HIS A 8 -6.13 45.10 2.15
N GLN A 9 -5.77 44.36 1.09
CA GLN A 9 -5.36 42.97 1.16
C GLN A 9 -4.12 42.87 2.07
N THR A 10 -4.18 42.04 3.10
CA THR A 10 -3.18 41.94 4.16
C THR A 10 -2.18 40.81 3.93
N PHE A 11 -2.36 40.00 2.89
CA PHE A 11 -1.50 38.86 2.53
C PHE A 11 -1.03 38.96 1.06
N PRO A 12 0.01 38.22 0.64
CA PRO A 12 0.58 38.32 -0.71
C PRO A 12 -0.42 37.95 -1.79
N THR A 13 -0.28 38.59 -2.96
CA THR A 13 -1.11 38.29 -4.14
C THR A 13 -0.53 37.17 -4.98
N SER A 14 0.76 36.85 -4.82
CA SER A 14 1.46 35.85 -5.64
C SER A 14 2.70 35.29 -4.92
N GLY A 15 3.20 34.19 -5.44
CA GLY A 15 4.39 33.47 -4.97
C GLY A 15 4.09 32.19 -4.23
N PRO A 16 5.09 31.35 -4.00
CA PRO A 16 4.95 30.07 -3.32
C PRO A 16 4.60 30.26 -1.84
N LEU A 17 3.85 29.30 -1.28
CA LEU A 17 3.66 29.21 0.17
C LEU A 17 4.94 28.73 0.84
N VAL A 18 5.33 29.39 1.92
CA VAL A 18 6.53 29.00 2.71
C VAL A 18 6.28 27.66 3.44
N ILE A 19 5.07 27.48 3.95
CA ILE A 19 4.62 26.27 4.63
C ILE A 19 3.41 25.72 3.87
N PRO A 20 3.38 24.43 3.51
CA PRO A 20 2.23 23.82 2.86
C PRO A 20 0.98 23.90 3.75
N MET A 21 -0.18 24.15 3.15
CA MET A 21 -1.45 24.16 3.87
C MET A 21 -1.84 22.78 4.42
N THR A 22 -1.23 21.70 3.91
CA THR A 22 -1.36 20.33 4.45
C THR A 22 -0.51 20.10 5.70
N ASN A 23 0.25 21.09 6.19
CA ASN A 23 0.98 20.97 7.45
C ASN A 23 -0.01 20.90 8.63
N ASP A 24 -0.01 19.78 9.36
CA ASP A 24 -0.99 19.54 10.43
C ASP A 24 -0.82 20.48 11.64
N TYR A 25 0.41 20.96 11.90
CA TYR A 25 0.62 21.96 12.91
C TYR A 25 0.05 23.32 12.48
N LEU A 26 0.26 23.73 11.22
CA LEU A 26 -0.33 24.97 10.67
C LEU A 26 -1.85 24.89 10.65
N PHE A 27 -2.42 23.75 10.23
CA PHE A 27 -3.86 23.48 10.27
C PHE A 27 -4.43 23.70 11.67
N ARG A 28 -3.81 23.08 12.66
CA ARG A 28 -4.24 23.23 14.05
C ARG A 28 -4.09 24.67 14.53
N ALA A 29 -2.96 25.31 14.27
CA ALA A 29 -2.72 26.68 14.66
C ALA A 29 -3.74 27.65 14.04
N LEU A 30 -4.08 27.43 12.76
CA LEU A 30 -5.10 28.20 12.05
C LEU A 30 -6.48 28.11 12.74
N LEU A 31 -6.95 26.89 12.98
CA LEU A 31 -8.28 26.68 13.58
C LEU A 31 -8.32 27.18 15.03
N GLN A 32 -7.23 27.06 15.78
CA GLN A 32 -7.15 27.55 17.14
C GLN A 32 -7.05 29.08 17.24
N ARG A 33 -6.40 29.73 16.26
CA ARG A 33 -6.21 31.18 16.21
C ARG A 33 -7.45 31.92 15.75
N ASN A 34 -8.23 31.32 14.84
CA ASN A 34 -9.37 31.98 14.21
C ASN A 34 -10.64 31.14 14.29
N ASN A 35 -11.54 31.53 15.19
CA ASN A 35 -12.82 30.83 15.38
C ASN A 35 -13.79 30.99 14.20
N ALA A 36 -13.73 32.08 13.44
CA ALA A 36 -14.57 32.23 12.24
C ALA A 36 -14.17 31.22 11.16
N VAL A 37 -12.85 30.98 11.00
CA VAL A 37 -12.30 29.92 10.14
C VAL A 37 -12.75 28.53 10.61
N LEU A 38 -12.65 28.25 11.91
CA LEU A 38 -13.14 26.99 12.50
C LEU A 38 -14.62 26.77 12.21
N LYS A 39 -15.46 27.77 12.47
CA LYS A 39 -16.91 27.70 12.20
C LYS A 39 -17.20 27.51 10.71
N GLY A 40 -16.54 28.25 9.83
CA GLY A 40 -16.72 28.15 8.37
C GLY A 40 -16.37 26.73 7.87
N LEU A 41 -15.27 26.15 8.33
CA LEU A 41 -14.89 24.78 7.99
C LEU A 41 -15.93 23.75 8.51
N ILE A 42 -16.39 23.90 9.76
CA ILE A 42 -17.39 23.00 10.35
C ILE A 42 -18.72 23.09 9.60
N CYS A 43 -19.17 24.29 9.22
CA CYS A 43 -20.38 24.48 8.41
C CYS A 43 -20.29 23.67 7.11
N SER A 44 -19.18 23.78 6.39
CA SER A 44 -18.97 23.05 5.14
C SER A 44 -18.90 21.52 5.37
N LEU A 45 -18.17 21.05 6.38
CA LEU A 45 -18.00 19.62 6.69
C LEU A 45 -19.30 18.94 7.16
N LEU A 46 -20.13 19.65 7.92
CA LEU A 46 -21.37 19.09 8.48
C LEU A 46 -22.61 19.43 7.64
N HIS A 47 -22.44 20.16 6.55
CA HIS A 47 -23.51 20.65 5.71
C HIS A 47 -24.53 21.51 6.49
N LEU A 48 -23.99 22.38 7.36
CA LEU A 48 -24.76 23.29 8.18
C LEU A 48 -24.65 24.73 7.67
N THR A 49 -25.66 25.53 7.95
CA THR A 49 -25.61 26.98 7.74
C THR A 49 -24.92 27.68 8.91
N ALA A 50 -24.52 28.95 8.72
CA ALA A 50 -23.86 29.71 9.78
C ALA A 50 -24.78 29.94 11.00
N GLU A 51 -26.09 30.01 10.78
CA GLU A 51 -27.10 30.19 11.82
C GLU A 51 -27.28 28.94 12.69
N GLU A 52 -27.04 27.75 12.12
CA GLU A 52 -27.12 26.48 12.85
C GLU A 52 -25.87 26.23 13.73
N VAL A 53 -24.77 26.97 13.51
CA VAL A 53 -23.55 26.90 14.30
C VAL A 53 -23.43 28.09 15.23
N SER A 54 -24.10 28.05 16.37
CA SER A 54 -24.03 29.11 17.37
C SER A 54 -22.66 29.18 18.05
N THR A 55 -22.13 28.04 18.49
CA THR A 55 -20.81 27.94 19.12
C THR A 55 -19.99 26.78 18.56
N ALA A 56 -18.68 27.02 18.41
CA ALA A 56 -17.69 26.00 18.10
C ALA A 56 -16.43 26.28 18.93
N GLU A 57 -16.15 25.43 19.93
CA GLU A 57 -15.08 25.68 20.90
C GLU A 57 -14.09 24.53 20.89
N ILE A 58 -12.80 24.84 20.73
CA ILE A 58 -11.73 23.85 20.84
C ILE A 58 -11.52 23.53 22.32
N THR A 59 -11.67 22.26 22.69
CA THR A 59 -11.60 21.80 24.08
C THR A 59 -10.25 21.19 24.46
N ASN A 60 -9.36 20.99 23.51
CA ASN A 60 -8.00 20.52 23.70
C ASN A 60 -6.95 21.49 23.13
N PRO A 61 -6.98 22.79 23.47
CA PRO A 61 -6.04 23.74 22.91
C PRO A 61 -4.59 23.39 23.27
N ILE A 62 -3.65 23.69 22.37
CA ILE A 62 -2.21 23.58 22.60
C ILE A 62 -1.61 24.96 22.80
N GLU A 63 -0.48 25.05 23.48
CA GLU A 63 0.30 26.29 23.53
C GLU A 63 1.10 26.43 22.23
N LEU A 64 0.65 27.34 21.35
CA LEU A 64 1.27 27.56 20.04
C LEU A 64 2.72 28.07 20.17
N GLY A 65 3.62 27.49 19.42
CA GLY A 65 5.04 27.82 19.42
C GLY A 65 5.83 27.14 20.54
N THR A 66 5.26 26.21 21.27
CA THR A 66 6.02 25.31 22.17
C THR A 66 6.48 24.08 21.41
N SER A 67 7.73 23.68 21.63
CA SER A 67 8.29 22.46 21.06
C SER A 67 7.71 21.23 21.77
N PHE A 68 7.25 20.26 21.00
CA PHE A 68 6.79 18.98 21.50
C PHE A 68 7.94 17.98 21.45
N THR A 69 8.59 17.73 22.58
CA THR A 69 9.73 16.80 22.68
C THR A 69 9.31 15.34 22.77
N ASP A 70 8.02 15.03 22.95
CA ASP A 70 7.52 13.67 23.13
C ASP A 70 6.68 13.15 21.97
N LYS A 71 6.74 11.82 21.77
CA LYS A 71 6.10 11.05 20.68
C LYS A 71 4.57 11.13 20.60
N THR A 72 3.91 11.92 21.41
CA THR A 72 2.46 12.13 21.45
C THR A 72 2.05 13.44 20.79
N PHE A 73 2.37 13.59 19.50
CA PHE A 73 1.78 14.67 18.69
C PHE A 73 0.30 14.36 18.43
N ILE A 74 -0.55 14.73 19.39
CA ILE A 74 -2.00 14.72 19.18
C ILE A 74 -2.35 16.09 18.58
N LEU A 75 -2.29 16.19 17.26
CA LEU A 75 -2.65 17.41 16.51
C LEU A 75 -4.12 17.39 16.04
N ASP A 76 -4.92 16.44 16.52
CA ASP A 76 -6.36 16.46 16.35
C ASP A 76 -6.99 17.65 17.10
N VAL A 77 -8.00 18.22 16.48
CA VAL A 77 -8.77 19.35 17.02
C VAL A 77 -10.08 18.82 17.53
N LYS A 78 -10.27 18.84 18.86
CA LYS A 78 -11.52 18.46 19.49
C LYS A 78 -12.39 19.68 19.71
N VAL A 79 -13.58 19.68 19.14
CA VAL A 79 -14.52 20.81 19.16
C VAL A 79 -15.82 20.40 19.84
N HIS A 80 -16.33 21.24 20.74
CA HIS A 80 -17.72 21.19 21.19
C HIS A 80 -18.56 22.10 20.30
N LEU A 81 -19.52 21.50 19.60
CA LEU A 81 -20.44 22.20 18.73
C LEU A 81 -21.76 22.43 19.45
N ASN A 82 -22.17 23.70 19.63
CA ASN A 82 -23.44 24.12 20.25
C ASN A 82 -23.72 23.44 21.61
N ASP A 83 -22.69 23.02 22.34
CA ASP A 83 -22.80 22.15 23.52
C ASP A 83 -23.55 20.82 23.32
N LEU A 84 -23.89 20.48 22.08
CA LEU A 84 -24.71 19.32 21.74
C LEU A 84 -23.89 18.15 21.17
N ALA A 85 -22.81 18.41 20.45
CA ALA A 85 -22.00 17.38 19.79
C ALA A 85 -20.52 17.59 20.02
N ILE A 86 -19.76 16.49 19.92
CA ILE A 86 -18.30 16.48 19.96
C ILE A 86 -17.81 16.19 18.53
N ILE A 87 -16.93 17.03 18.01
CA ILE A 87 -16.28 16.83 16.71
C ILE A 87 -14.79 16.66 16.95
N ASN A 88 -14.22 15.61 16.38
CA ASN A 88 -12.77 15.45 16.27
C ASN A 88 -12.38 15.69 14.80
N LEU A 89 -11.53 16.69 14.56
CA LEU A 89 -10.94 16.98 13.25
C LEU A 89 -9.49 16.54 13.24
N GLU A 90 -9.09 15.77 12.25
CA GLU A 90 -7.72 15.30 12.07
C GLU A 90 -7.28 15.48 10.62
N LEU A 91 -6.13 16.12 10.41
CA LEU A 91 -5.48 16.21 9.11
C LEU A 91 -4.36 15.17 9.03
N GLN A 92 -4.46 14.21 8.10
CA GLN A 92 -3.42 13.21 7.86
C GLN A 92 -2.77 13.38 6.49
N VAL A 93 -1.47 13.61 6.50
CA VAL A 93 -0.66 13.87 5.29
C VAL A 93 -0.09 12.60 4.71
N ILE A 94 0.27 11.64 5.56
CA ILE A 94 0.91 10.38 5.19
C ILE A 94 0.01 9.21 5.55
N ASN A 95 -0.22 8.32 4.58
CA ASN A 95 -0.95 7.09 4.81
C ASN A 95 -0.10 6.12 5.64
N GLN A 96 -0.46 5.95 6.91
CA GLN A 96 0.14 4.97 7.81
C GLN A 96 -0.59 3.62 7.79
N HIS A 97 -1.56 3.43 6.89
CA HIS A 97 -2.38 2.22 6.74
C HIS A 97 -3.13 1.79 8.01
N ASN A 98 -3.44 2.72 8.89
CA ASN A 98 -4.12 2.48 10.17
C ASN A 98 -5.27 3.45 10.44
N TRP A 99 -5.69 4.22 9.44
CA TRP A 99 -6.74 5.24 9.62
C TRP A 99 -8.06 4.65 10.11
N VAL A 100 -8.46 3.49 9.60
CA VAL A 100 -9.75 2.86 9.97
C VAL A 100 -9.78 2.56 11.47
N GLU A 101 -8.78 1.86 11.98
CA GLU A 101 -8.69 1.48 13.40
C GLU A 101 -8.49 2.70 14.30
N ARG A 102 -7.66 3.64 13.84
CA ARG A 102 -7.36 4.88 14.56
C ARG A 102 -8.60 5.75 14.71
N SER A 103 -9.32 6.00 13.62
CA SER A 103 -10.54 6.83 13.63
C SER A 103 -11.65 6.22 14.47
N LEU A 104 -11.84 4.89 14.40
CA LEU A 104 -12.78 4.17 15.27
C LEU A 104 -12.37 4.27 16.74
N SER A 105 -11.08 4.12 17.07
CA SER A 105 -10.58 4.25 18.44
C SER A 105 -10.86 5.63 19.02
N TYR A 106 -10.63 6.71 18.26
CA TYR A 106 -10.92 8.07 18.69
C TYR A 106 -12.41 8.35 18.81
N LEU A 107 -13.22 7.86 17.86
CA LEU A 107 -14.67 7.96 17.91
C LEU A 107 -15.23 7.31 19.18
N CYS A 108 -14.85 6.07 19.47
CA CYS A 108 -15.29 5.33 20.65
C CYS A 108 -14.83 5.99 21.94
N ARG A 109 -13.56 6.41 22.02
CA ARG A 109 -13.02 7.09 23.21
C ARG A 109 -13.72 8.42 23.50
N SER A 110 -14.09 9.16 22.46
CA SER A 110 -14.81 10.42 22.61
C SER A 110 -16.27 10.22 22.96
N PHE A 111 -16.86 9.10 22.57
CA PHE A 111 -18.24 8.73 22.93
C PHE A 111 -18.34 8.23 24.39
N ASP A 112 -17.35 7.48 24.86
CA ASP A 112 -17.28 6.97 26.23
C ASP A 112 -16.79 8.04 27.22
N THR A 113 -17.53 9.16 27.28
CA THR A 113 -17.22 10.28 28.17
C THR A 113 -18.29 10.52 29.24
N LEU A 114 -19.24 9.59 29.36
CA LEU A 114 -20.26 9.67 30.41
C LEU A 114 -19.65 9.54 31.78
N GLN A 115 -20.00 10.47 32.67
CA GLN A 115 -19.63 10.38 34.09
C GLN A 115 -20.44 9.29 34.79
N ALA A 116 -19.85 8.68 35.80
CA ALA A 116 -20.53 7.69 36.61
C ALA A 116 -21.86 8.24 37.17
N GLY A 117 -22.94 7.48 37.03
CA GLY A 117 -24.28 7.84 37.47
C GLY A 117 -25.12 8.70 36.52
N LYS A 118 -24.59 9.01 35.30
CA LYS A 118 -25.38 9.67 34.25
C LYS A 118 -26.16 8.64 33.45
N ASP A 119 -27.28 9.09 32.83
CA ASP A 119 -28.08 8.27 31.92
C ASP A 119 -27.34 8.08 30.60
N TYR A 120 -27.38 6.88 30.02
CA TYR A 120 -26.80 6.62 28.67
C TYR A 120 -27.41 7.50 27.57
N ARG A 121 -28.63 7.97 27.75
CA ARG A 121 -29.29 8.93 26.84
C ARG A 121 -28.60 10.28 26.79
N ASP A 122 -27.87 10.65 27.86
CA ASP A 122 -27.09 11.90 27.92
C ASP A 122 -25.78 11.85 27.15
N ALA A 123 -25.40 10.67 26.58
CA ALA A 123 -24.23 10.57 25.71
C ALA A 123 -24.37 11.50 24.49
N ARG A 124 -23.41 12.41 24.34
CA ARG A 124 -23.39 13.35 23.22
C ARG A 124 -23.04 12.64 21.91
N PRO A 125 -23.64 13.05 20.78
CA PRO A 125 -23.17 12.63 19.48
C PRO A 125 -21.69 12.97 19.26
N VAL A 126 -20.96 12.06 18.64
CA VAL A 126 -19.55 12.23 18.29
C VAL A 126 -19.36 12.05 16.80
N ILE A 127 -18.66 13.00 16.20
CA ILE A 127 -18.34 13.02 14.77
C ILE A 127 -16.82 13.03 14.65
N GLN A 128 -16.26 11.96 14.10
CA GLN A 128 -14.84 11.88 13.74
C GLN A 128 -14.69 12.28 12.28
N ILE A 129 -13.89 13.30 11.98
CA ILE A 129 -13.66 13.78 10.61
C ILE A 129 -12.17 13.73 10.30
N GLY A 130 -11.81 12.96 9.27
CA GLY A 130 -10.47 12.93 8.71
C GLY A 130 -10.37 13.74 7.43
N LEU A 131 -9.40 14.64 7.37
CA LEU A 131 -8.95 15.28 6.14
C LEU A 131 -7.69 14.52 5.69
N LEU A 132 -7.82 13.69 4.64
CA LEU A 132 -6.76 12.78 4.23
C LEU A 132 -6.10 13.27 2.94
N ASN A 133 -4.78 13.40 2.94
CA ASN A 133 -4.00 13.68 1.73
C ASN A 133 -3.62 12.40 0.97
N TYR A 134 -4.50 11.42 1.03
CA TYR A 134 -4.42 10.13 0.32
C TYR A 134 -5.79 9.49 0.25
N THR A 135 -5.99 8.59 -0.72
CA THR A 135 -7.26 7.86 -0.89
C THR A 135 -7.34 6.69 0.07
N LEU A 136 -8.38 6.68 0.92
CA LEU A 136 -8.57 5.62 1.92
C LEU A 136 -8.96 4.29 1.27
N PHE A 137 -9.91 4.32 0.33
CA PHE A 137 -10.42 3.14 -0.38
C PHE A 137 -10.25 3.30 -1.90
N PRO A 138 -9.09 2.91 -2.48
CA PRO A 138 -8.82 3.12 -3.91
C PRO A 138 -9.80 2.45 -4.87
N ALA A 139 -10.48 1.37 -4.43
CA ALA A 139 -11.50 0.70 -5.23
C ALA A 139 -12.81 1.52 -5.34
N HIS A 140 -13.06 2.43 -4.41
CA HIS A 140 -14.27 3.27 -4.34
C HIS A 140 -13.88 4.67 -3.87
N PRO A 141 -13.19 5.47 -4.70
CA PRO A 141 -12.78 6.82 -4.33
C PRO A 141 -13.99 7.74 -4.23
N GLU A 142 -14.05 8.51 -3.15
CA GLU A 142 -15.08 9.53 -2.91
C GLU A 142 -14.41 10.80 -2.39
N PHE A 143 -14.93 11.97 -2.78
CA PHE A 143 -14.44 13.25 -2.27
C PHE A 143 -14.76 13.41 -0.78
N TYR A 144 -16.03 13.16 -0.40
CA TYR A 144 -16.49 13.25 0.98
C TYR A 144 -17.43 12.10 1.33
N ALA A 145 -16.90 11.15 2.08
CA ALA A 145 -17.62 9.95 2.50
C ALA A 145 -18.09 10.07 3.96
N THR A 146 -19.29 9.61 4.24
CA THR A 146 -19.84 9.55 5.62
C THR A 146 -20.29 8.15 5.95
N TYR A 147 -19.84 7.63 7.09
CA TYR A 147 -20.12 6.30 7.61
C TYR A 147 -20.93 6.37 8.89
N GLN A 148 -21.93 5.49 9.01
CA GLN A 148 -22.83 5.38 10.16
C GLN A 148 -23.11 3.90 10.46
N LEU A 149 -23.64 3.63 11.66
CA LEU A 149 -24.06 2.29 12.07
C LEU A 149 -25.46 2.00 11.49
N LEU A 150 -25.54 1.03 10.59
CA LEU A 150 -26.76 0.63 9.92
C LEU A 150 -27.07 -0.85 10.13
N ASN A 151 -28.36 -1.21 10.09
CA ASN A 151 -28.78 -2.59 9.97
C ASN A 151 -28.36 -3.15 8.60
N VAL A 152 -27.59 -4.24 8.57
CA VAL A 152 -27.05 -4.83 7.34
C VAL A 152 -28.10 -5.40 6.39
N LYS A 153 -29.37 -5.59 6.84
CA LYS A 153 -30.43 -6.16 6.02
C LYS A 153 -31.25 -5.11 5.27
N ASP A 154 -31.58 -4.02 5.92
CA ASP A 154 -32.52 -3.00 5.42
C ASP A 154 -31.96 -1.58 5.47
N TYR A 155 -30.70 -1.45 5.91
CA TYR A 155 -29.98 -0.18 6.05
C TYR A 155 -30.65 0.82 7.00
N THR A 156 -31.51 0.37 7.90
CA THR A 156 -32.10 1.22 8.96
C THR A 156 -30.99 1.74 9.87
N LEU A 157 -31.00 3.05 10.13
CA LEU A 157 -30.04 3.69 11.00
C LEU A 157 -30.21 3.18 12.45
N TYR A 158 -29.14 2.61 13.02
CA TYR A 158 -29.14 2.13 14.40
C TYR A 158 -29.04 3.26 15.41
N SER A 159 -28.17 4.24 15.15
CA SER A 159 -27.96 5.43 15.99
C SER A 159 -27.36 6.56 15.18
N ASP A 160 -27.81 7.78 15.42
CA ASP A 160 -27.25 9.03 14.88
C ASP A 160 -26.11 9.60 15.73
N LYS A 161 -25.82 8.98 16.88
CA LYS A 161 -24.82 9.47 17.84
C LYS A 161 -23.38 9.20 17.42
N LEU A 162 -23.13 8.30 16.47
CA LEU A 162 -21.79 7.98 15.96
C LEU A 162 -21.72 8.22 14.46
N ARG A 163 -20.84 9.14 14.05
CA ARG A 163 -20.59 9.46 12.64
C ARG A 163 -19.08 9.51 12.40
N LEU A 164 -18.65 8.92 11.31
CA LEU A 164 -17.28 9.05 10.82
C LEU A 164 -17.33 9.63 9.41
N SER A 165 -16.60 10.69 9.14
CA SER A 165 -16.51 11.29 7.81
C SER A 165 -15.06 11.40 7.36
N VAL A 166 -14.86 11.26 6.05
CA VAL A 166 -13.54 11.35 5.41
C VAL A 166 -13.62 12.29 4.25
N LEU A 167 -12.81 13.34 4.27
CA LEU A 167 -12.57 14.25 3.15
C LEU A 167 -11.25 13.85 2.48
N ASP A 168 -11.35 13.34 1.25
CA ASP A 168 -10.18 12.98 0.43
C ASP A 168 -9.70 14.22 -0.34
N LEU A 169 -8.55 14.76 0.06
CA LEU A 169 -7.94 15.93 -0.57
C LEU A 169 -7.31 15.62 -1.94
N THR A 170 -7.26 14.34 -2.35
CA THR A 170 -6.68 13.93 -3.64
C THR A 170 -7.71 13.80 -4.74
N HIS A 171 -9.00 13.77 -4.41
CA HIS A 171 -10.13 13.60 -5.34
C HIS A 171 -11.15 14.74 -5.29
N ILE A 172 -10.66 15.98 -5.29
CA ILE A 172 -11.53 17.19 -5.25
C ILE A 172 -12.48 17.25 -6.45
N GLU A 173 -12.08 16.69 -7.59
CA GLU A 173 -12.90 16.61 -8.81
C GLU A 173 -14.19 15.81 -8.63
N LEU A 174 -14.23 14.88 -7.66
CA LEU A 174 -15.41 14.08 -7.33
C LEU A 174 -16.41 14.80 -6.42
N ALA A 175 -16.14 16.06 -6.06
CA ALA A 175 -17.06 16.89 -5.24
C ALA A 175 -18.45 16.95 -5.85
N THR A 176 -19.47 16.58 -5.08
CA THR A 176 -20.87 16.61 -5.48
C THR A 176 -21.39 18.06 -5.61
N LYS A 177 -22.60 18.21 -6.17
CA LYS A 177 -23.24 19.53 -6.20
C LYS A 177 -23.51 20.09 -4.80
N GLN A 178 -23.78 19.22 -3.83
CA GLN A 178 -23.99 19.61 -2.44
C GLN A 178 -22.69 20.08 -1.79
N ASP A 179 -21.59 19.34 -1.98
CA ASP A 179 -20.27 19.74 -1.48
C ASP A 179 -19.85 21.13 -1.99
N LYS A 180 -20.09 21.37 -3.29
CA LYS A 180 -19.81 22.67 -3.93
C LYS A 180 -20.75 23.79 -3.45
N ALA A 181 -22.03 23.49 -3.24
CA ALA A 181 -22.99 24.47 -2.73
C ALA A 181 -22.62 24.95 -1.31
N LEU A 182 -21.98 24.06 -0.52
CA LEU A 182 -21.51 24.35 0.83
C LEU A 182 -20.01 24.66 0.88
N GLN A 183 -19.40 24.87 -0.30
CA GLN A 183 -18.01 25.30 -0.47
C GLN A 183 -16.97 24.35 0.19
N LEU A 184 -17.31 23.07 0.35
CA LEU A 184 -16.38 22.10 0.89
C LEU A 184 -15.19 21.85 -0.06
N ASP A 185 -15.42 21.88 -1.37
CA ASP A 185 -14.37 21.83 -2.39
C ASP A 185 -13.43 23.04 -2.33
N CYS A 186 -13.91 24.22 -1.93
CA CYS A 186 -13.07 25.40 -1.72
C CYS A 186 -12.11 25.19 -0.54
N TRP A 187 -12.58 24.60 0.55
CA TRP A 187 -11.73 24.23 1.68
C TRP A 187 -10.68 23.20 1.29
N ALA A 188 -11.07 22.16 0.54
CA ALA A 188 -10.13 21.15 0.07
C ALA A 188 -9.05 21.75 -0.83
N ARG A 189 -9.43 22.66 -1.74
CA ARG A 189 -8.47 23.41 -2.59
C ARG A 189 -7.56 24.29 -1.76
N LEU A 190 -8.08 24.97 -0.73
CA LEU A 190 -7.25 25.75 0.18
C LEU A 190 -6.16 24.88 0.82
N PHE A 191 -6.53 23.71 1.36
CA PHE A 191 -5.55 22.79 1.97
C PHE A 191 -4.57 22.19 0.95
N LYS A 192 -4.90 22.18 -0.34
CA LYS A 192 -4.01 21.72 -1.42
C LYS A 192 -3.24 22.85 -2.09
N ALA A 193 -3.54 24.11 -1.77
CA ALA A 193 -2.87 25.25 -2.37
C ALA A 193 -1.35 25.25 -2.10
N THR A 194 -0.59 25.59 -3.11
CA THR A 194 0.87 25.67 -3.09
C THR A 194 1.38 27.08 -3.31
N THR A 195 0.48 27.97 -3.77
CA THR A 195 0.80 29.36 -4.10
C THR A 195 -0.24 30.33 -3.52
N TRP A 196 0.19 31.58 -3.36
CA TRP A 196 -0.70 32.66 -2.92
C TRP A 196 -1.74 33.03 -3.99
N GLU A 197 -1.44 32.84 -5.27
CA GLU A 197 -2.39 33.04 -6.37
C GLU A 197 -3.62 32.14 -6.22
N GLU A 198 -3.40 30.85 -5.93
CA GLU A 198 -4.49 29.87 -5.69
C GLU A 198 -5.34 30.28 -4.50
N ILE A 199 -4.72 30.67 -3.39
CA ILE A 199 -5.43 31.14 -2.18
C ILE A 199 -6.23 32.41 -2.49
N ASN A 200 -5.66 33.36 -3.22
CA ASN A 200 -6.35 34.60 -3.57
C ASN A 200 -7.61 34.37 -4.40
N MET A 201 -7.58 33.44 -5.36
CA MET A 201 -8.77 33.11 -6.14
C MET A 201 -9.89 32.57 -5.23
N LEU A 202 -9.57 31.66 -4.31
CA LEU A 202 -10.54 31.12 -3.37
C LEU A 202 -11.05 32.16 -2.38
N ALA A 203 -10.19 33.07 -1.92
CA ALA A 203 -10.54 34.13 -0.97
C ALA A 203 -11.49 35.20 -1.56
N GLN A 204 -11.56 35.31 -2.88
CA GLN A 204 -12.54 36.19 -3.55
C GLN A 204 -13.97 35.65 -3.49
N GLU A 205 -14.10 34.32 -3.39
CA GLU A 205 -15.39 33.62 -3.43
C GLU A 205 -15.93 33.28 -2.03
N ASN A 206 -15.06 33.22 -1.02
CA ASN A 206 -15.40 32.76 0.33
C ASN A 206 -14.72 33.61 1.40
N GLU A 207 -15.53 34.28 2.23
CA GLU A 207 -15.07 35.14 3.34
C GLU A 207 -14.27 34.38 4.38
N ALA A 208 -14.70 33.17 4.77
CA ALA A 208 -13.98 32.37 5.75
C ALA A 208 -12.60 31.90 5.22
N ILE A 209 -12.48 31.66 3.91
CA ILE A 209 -11.20 31.38 3.27
C ILE A 209 -10.31 32.63 3.23
N ARG A 210 -10.88 33.79 3.03
CA ARG A 210 -10.10 35.05 3.11
C ARG A 210 -9.54 35.25 4.51
N GLU A 211 -10.35 35.06 5.55
CA GLU A 211 -9.87 35.11 6.93
C GLU A 211 -8.81 34.03 7.23
N ALA A 212 -8.98 32.83 6.64
CA ALA A 212 -7.97 31.78 6.76
C ALA A 212 -6.64 32.21 6.12
N ALA A 213 -6.67 32.82 4.91
CA ALA A 213 -5.48 33.32 4.23
C ALA A 213 -4.74 34.38 5.04
N GLU A 214 -5.48 35.35 5.60
CA GLU A 214 -4.91 36.39 6.46
C GLU A 214 -4.27 35.81 7.71
N THR A 215 -4.96 34.87 8.36
CA THR A 215 -4.48 34.20 9.57
C THR A 215 -3.24 33.35 9.29
N VAL A 216 -3.22 32.57 8.19
CA VAL A 216 -2.06 31.77 7.76
C VAL A 216 -0.86 32.68 7.48
N TYR A 217 -1.06 33.81 6.80
CA TYR A 217 0.03 34.76 6.53
C TYR A 217 0.62 35.31 7.82
N GLN A 218 -0.20 35.62 8.82
CA GLN A 218 0.26 36.07 10.13
C GLN A 218 1.03 34.96 10.87
N LEU A 219 0.45 33.75 10.93
CA LEU A 219 1.04 32.60 11.61
C LEU A 219 2.41 32.23 11.05
N THR A 220 2.54 32.19 9.71
CA THR A 220 3.81 31.83 9.05
C THR A 220 4.91 32.90 9.20
N ARG A 221 4.59 34.09 9.67
CA ARG A 221 5.56 35.14 10.05
C ARG A 221 6.02 35.04 11.50
N GLU A 222 5.28 34.32 12.34
CA GLU A 222 5.69 34.06 13.73
C GLU A 222 6.81 33.00 13.73
N GLU A 223 8.03 33.38 14.13
CA GLU A 223 9.21 32.52 14.05
C GLU A 223 9.00 31.17 14.74
N ARG A 224 8.41 31.16 15.94
CA ARG A 224 8.15 29.93 16.69
C ARG A 224 7.19 28.99 15.96
N ILE A 225 6.11 29.53 15.38
CA ILE A 225 5.13 28.73 14.62
C ILE A 225 5.80 28.15 13.37
N ARG A 226 6.61 28.96 12.68
CA ARG A 226 7.36 28.50 11.51
C ARG A 226 8.31 27.36 11.84
N MET A 227 9.07 27.46 12.93
CA MET A 227 9.97 26.39 13.38
C MET A 227 9.23 25.07 13.65
N GLU A 228 8.07 25.10 14.30
CA GLU A 228 7.27 23.90 14.54
C GLU A 228 6.72 23.31 13.23
N CYS A 229 6.26 24.15 12.31
CA CYS A 229 5.85 23.71 10.98
C CYS A 229 7.00 23.05 10.19
N GLU A 230 8.20 23.65 10.23
CA GLU A 230 9.40 23.11 9.58
C GLU A 230 9.79 21.75 10.19
N ALA A 231 9.73 21.62 11.52
CA ALA A 231 9.97 20.35 12.20
C ALA A 231 8.97 19.25 11.76
N ARG A 232 7.71 19.63 11.52
CA ARG A 232 6.70 18.70 10.98
C ARG A 232 6.98 18.30 9.54
N GLU A 233 7.42 19.23 8.69
CA GLU A 233 7.82 18.91 7.31
C GLU A 233 9.02 17.97 7.27
N ASP A 234 10.01 18.16 8.15
CA ASP A 234 11.16 17.26 8.28
C ASP A 234 10.74 15.87 8.74
N TYR A 235 9.81 15.79 9.69
CA TYR A 235 9.21 14.51 10.09
C TYR A 235 8.52 13.81 8.90
N TYR A 236 7.69 14.52 8.14
CA TYR A 236 7.01 13.95 6.97
C TYR A 236 7.98 13.52 5.88
N ARG A 237 9.06 14.27 5.66
CA ARG A 237 10.12 13.89 4.72
C ARG A 237 10.74 12.57 5.15
N THR A 238 11.14 12.45 6.40
CA THR A 238 11.71 11.22 6.96
C THR A 238 10.75 10.04 6.84
N GLN A 239 9.45 10.24 7.12
CA GLN A 239 8.45 9.18 6.98
C GLN A 239 8.27 8.74 5.52
N ARG A 240 8.24 9.68 4.56
CA ARG A 240 8.17 9.35 3.12
C ARG A 240 9.39 8.57 2.66
N ASP A 241 10.58 9.00 3.07
CA ASP A 241 11.85 8.32 2.73
C ASP A 241 11.85 6.88 3.27
N LEU A 242 11.39 6.69 4.51
CA LEU A 242 11.25 5.36 5.10
C LEU A 242 10.23 4.49 4.35
N GLN A 243 9.07 5.04 3.98
CA GLN A 243 8.07 4.30 3.20
C GLN A 243 8.60 3.92 1.81
N ASN A 244 9.31 4.81 1.13
CA ASN A 244 9.94 4.53 -0.16
C ASN A 244 11.00 3.43 -0.03
N PHE A 245 11.83 3.48 1.01
CA PHE A 245 12.82 2.44 1.29
C PHE A 245 12.16 1.08 1.53
N ILE A 246 11.09 1.03 2.35
CA ILE A 246 10.35 -0.22 2.61
C ILE A 246 9.72 -0.75 1.31
N ALA A 247 9.14 0.12 0.48
CA ALA A 247 8.55 -0.27 -0.79
C ALA A 247 9.60 -0.86 -1.75
N GLN A 248 10.78 -0.25 -1.83
CA GLN A 248 11.90 -0.77 -2.61
C GLN A 248 12.35 -2.15 -2.11
N GLN A 249 12.56 -2.30 -0.79
CA GLN A 249 12.97 -3.58 -0.20
C GLN A 249 11.92 -4.68 -0.41
N THR A 250 10.64 -4.32 -0.37
CA THR A 250 9.56 -5.27 -0.64
C THR A 250 9.59 -5.74 -2.10
N SER A 251 9.77 -4.83 -3.06
CA SER A 251 9.88 -5.15 -4.48
C SER A 251 11.11 -6.01 -4.78
N GLU A 252 12.27 -5.71 -4.20
CA GLU A 252 13.48 -6.52 -4.31
C GLU A 252 13.27 -7.93 -3.77
N LYS A 253 12.63 -8.05 -2.59
CA LYS A 253 12.27 -9.33 -1.99
C LYS A 253 11.36 -10.16 -2.88
N GLU A 254 10.32 -9.56 -3.47
CA GLU A 254 9.40 -10.23 -4.37
C GLU A 254 10.13 -10.74 -5.64
N SER A 255 11.03 -9.93 -6.20
CA SER A 255 11.88 -10.33 -7.33
C SER A 255 12.77 -11.53 -6.99
N LEU A 256 13.42 -11.49 -5.82
CA LEU A 256 14.28 -12.61 -5.35
C LEU A 256 13.46 -13.88 -5.07
N ILE A 257 12.24 -13.77 -4.58
CA ILE A 257 11.34 -14.92 -4.39
C ILE A 257 11.02 -15.55 -5.74
N GLN A 258 10.72 -14.75 -6.76
CA GLN A 258 10.42 -15.24 -8.09
C GLN A 258 11.64 -15.89 -8.75
N GLU A 259 12.83 -15.30 -8.62
CA GLU A 259 14.09 -15.87 -9.10
C GLU A 259 14.40 -17.22 -8.44
N ASN A 260 14.28 -17.28 -7.10
CA ASN A 260 14.48 -18.53 -6.35
C ASN A 260 13.50 -19.63 -6.80
N LYS A 261 12.24 -19.27 -7.12
CA LYS A 261 11.28 -20.24 -7.65
C LYS A 261 11.72 -20.78 -9.00
N THR A 262 12.16 -19.91 -9.91
CA THR A 262 12.68 -20.32 -11.23
C THR A 262 13.89 -21.25 -11.09
N LEU A 263 14.86 -20.90 -10.23
CA LEU A 263 16.05 -21.73 -9.97
C LEU A 263 15.67 -23.09 -9.35
N LEU A 264 14.64 -23.15 -8.52
CA LEU A 264 14.14 -24.40 -7.97
C LEU A 264 13.56 -25.31 -9.05
N ASP A 265 12.78 -24.74 -9.97
CA ASP A 265 12.18 -25.45 -11.09
C ASP A 265 13.29 -25.99 -12.04
N GLU A 266 14.29 -25.16 -12.38
CA GLU A 266 15.47 -25.59 -13.16
C GLU A 266 16.26 -26.70 -12.48
N ARG A 267 16.50 -26.60 -11.17
CA ARG A 267 17.17 -27.64 -10.39
C ARG A 267 16.40 -28.97 -10.44
N ASN A 268 15.08 -28.92 -10.34
CA ASN A 268 14.26 -30.13 -10.41
C ASN A 268 14.31 -30.77 -11.81
N ALA A 269 14.24 -29.96 -12.86
CA ALA A 269 14.38 -30.44 -14.24
C ALA A 269 15.74 -31.11 -14.48
N LEU A 270 16.84 -30.51 -14.00
CA LEU A 270 18.18 -31.10 -14.08
C LEU A 270 18.29 -32.40 -13.27
N ALA A 271 17.61 -32.50 -12.14
CA ALA A 271 17.58 -33.75 -11.35
C ALA A 271 16.88 -34.89 -12.11
N ASP A 272 15.76 -34.56 -12.78
CA ASP A 272 15.02 -35.53 -13.61
C ASP A 272 15.85 -35.96 -14.83
N GLU A 273 16.57 -35.06 -15.50
CA GLU A 273 17.48 -35.36 -16.59
C GLU A 273 18.64 -36.26 -16.12
N ASN A 274 19.24 -35.97 -14.99
CA ASN A 274 20.29 -36.82 -14.41
C ASN A 274 19.78 -38.25 -14.10
N ASN A 275 18.56 -38.37 -13.57
CA ASN A 275 17.95 -39.67 -13.34
C ASN A 275 17.74 -40.45 -14.64
N ALA A 276 17.28 -39.78 -15.71
CA ALA A 276 17.13 -40.40 -17.03
C ALA A 276 18.49 -40.89 -17.58
N LEU A 277 19.54 -40.05 -17.52
CA LEU A 277 20.90 -40.42 -17.94
C LEU A 277 21.48 -41.60 -17.14
N VAL A 278 21.24 -41.69 -15.83
CA VAL A 278 21.60 -42.84 -15.01
C VAL A 278 20.90 -44.11 -15.46
N ASN A 279 19.62 -44.05 -15.78
CA ASN A 279 18.85 -45.18 -16.29
C ASN A 279 19.39 -45.64 -17.67
N GLU A 280 19.67 -44.72 -18.58
CA GLU A 280 20.26 -45.02 -19.90
C GLU A 280 21.65 -45.68 -19.74
N LYS A 281 22.49 -45.15 -18.88
CA LYS A 281 23.80 -45.76 -18.57
C LYS A 281 23.67 -47.21 -18.07
N ASN A 282 22.70 -47.47 -17.22
CA ASN A 282 22.44 -48.81 -16.69
C ASN A 282 21.96 -49.77 -17.79
N ALA A 283 21.08 -49.26 -18.69
CA ALA A 283 20.61 -50.04 -19.85
C ALA A 283 21.77 -50.44 -20.78
N LEU A 284 22.65 -49.45 -21.13
CA LEU A 284 23.84 -49.69 -21.95
C LEU A 284 24.83 -50.67 -21.27
N ALA A 285 24.98 -50.61 -19.94
CA ALA A 285 25.81 -51.56 -19.22
C ALA A 285 25.26 -52.98 -19.32
N ASN A 286 23.95 -53.15 -19.23
CA ASN A 286 23.29 -54.48 -19.40
C ASN A 286 23.44 -55.01 -20.83
N GLU A 287 23.30 -54.15 -21.85
CA GLU A 287 23.51 -54.51 -23.24
C GLU A 287 24.97 -54.95 -23.50
N ASN A 288 25.93 -54.20 -22.98
CA ASN A 288 27.34 -54.60 -23.09
C ASN A 288 27.64 -55.96 -22.43
N ASN A 289 27.02 -56.26 -21.27
CA ASN A 289 27.17 -57.58 -20.64
C ASN A 289 26.56 -58.68 -21.53
N ALA A 290 25.38 -58.47 -22.09
CA ALA A 290 24.76 -59.43 -23.00
C ALA A 290 25.58 -59.69 -24.26
N LEU A 291 26.17 -58.64 -24.88
CA LEU A 291 27.11 -58.77 -26.00
C LEU A 291 28.40 -59.52 -25.61
N ALA A 292 28.91 -59.34 -24.41
CA ALA A 292 30.05 -60.06 -23.92
C ALA A 292 29.74 -61.57 -23.75
N ASP A 293 28.55 -61.91 -23.27
CA ASP A 293 28.09 -63.30 -23.13
C ASP A 293 27.92 -63.97 -24.53
N GLU A 294 27.33 -63.23 -25.49
CA GLU A 294 27.17 -63.68 -26.88
C GLU A 294 28.57 -63.94 -27.54
N ASN A 295 29.50 -63.02 -27.38
CA ASN A 295 30.88 -63.19 -27.87
C ASN A 295 31.56 -64.42 -27.25
N ASN A 296 31.40 -64.67 -25.98
CA ASN A 296 31.93 -65.87 -25.33
C ASN A 296 31.29 -67.15 -25.88
N ALA A 297 29.99 -67.14 -26.15
CA ALA A 297 29.29 -68.28 -26.77
C ALA A 297 29.85 -68.55 -28.20
N LEU A 298 30.02 -67.50 -29.03
CA LEU A 298 30.61 -67.61 -30.37
C LEU A 298 32.06 -68.10 -30.37
N VAL A 299 32.86 -67.68 -29.40
CA VAL A 299 34.25 -68.20 -29.21
C VAL A 299 34.22 -69.73 -28.88
N ASN A 300 33.30 -70.16 -28.01
CA ASN A 300 33.14 -71.56 -27.69
C ASN A 300 32.71 -72.41 -28.90
N GLU A 301 31.76 -71.88 -29.68
CA GLU A 301 31.33 -72.55 -30.90
C GLU A 301 32.44 -72.62 -31.96
N ASN A 302 33.21 -71.56 -32.16
CA ASN A 302 34.36 -71.54 -33.04
C ASN A 302 35.43 -72.59 -32.60
N ASN A 303 35.67 -72.68 -31.29
CA ASN A 303 36.64 -73.73 -30.77
C ASN A 303 36.10 -75.14 -31.03
N ALA A 304 34.80 -75.36 -30.84
CA ALA A 304 34.17 -76.68 -31.10
C ALA A 304 34.28 -77.04 -32.60
N LEU A 305 34.01 -76.11 -33.52
CA LEU A 305 34.16 -76.23 -34.99
C LEU A 305 35.58 -76.49 -35.36
N ALA A 306 36.59 -75.87 -34.73
CA ALA A 306 37.97 -76.05 -34.99
C ALA A 306 38.43 -77.51 -34.59
N ASP A 307 37.91 -77.99 -33.45
CA ASP A 307 38.16 -79.38 -32.99
C ASP A 307 37.49 -80.41 -33.96
N GLU A 308 36.29 -80.15 -34.44
CA GLU A 308 35.62 -80.99 -35.43
C GLU A 308 36.40 -81.04 -36.75
N ILE A 309 36.79 -79.84 -37.29
CA ILE A 309 37.63 -79.77 -38.49
C ILE A 309 38.92 -80.58 -38.31
N LYS A 310 39.61 -80.50 -37.14
CA LYS A 310 40.79 -81.30 -36.83
C LYS A 310 40.47 -82.78 -36.82
N ALA A 311 39.38 -83.18 -36.18
CA ALA A 311 38.99 -84.64 -36.16
C ALA A 311 38.63 -85.17 -37.54
N LEU A 312 37.99 -84.36 -38.38
CA LEU A 312 37.64 -84.69 -39.79
C LEU A 312 38.95 -84.77 -40.63
N THR A 313 39.92 -83.84 -40.45
CA THR A 313 41.23 -83.86 -41.10
C THR A 313 41.98 -85.10 -40.73
N ASP A 314 42.04 -85.49 -39.46
CA ASP A 314 42.69 -86.70 -38.98
C ASP A 314 42.04 -87.96 -39.56
N LYS A 315 40.70 -87.93 -39.66
CA LYS A 315 39.95 -89.03 -40.28
C LYS A 315 40.23 -89.11 -41.79
N LEU A 316 40.32 -88.01 -42.48
CA LEU A 316 40.65 -87.90 -43.89
C LEU A 316 42.10 -88.48 -44.14
N ASN A 317 43.05 -88.04 -43.30
CA ASN A 317 44.46 -88.50 -43.34
C ASN A 317 44.55 -90.03 -43.12
N ARG A 318 43.76 -90.60 -42.18
CA ARG A 318 43.66 -92.05 -41.98
C ARG A 318 43.06 -92.79 -43.15
N LEU A 319 42.00 -92.25 -43.77
CA LEU A 319 41.43 -92.85 -44.95
C LEU A 319 42.36 -92.78 -46.13
N GLN A 320 43.13 -91.65 -46.38
CA GLN A 320 44.13 -91.53 -47.35
C GLN A 320 45.25 -92.63 -47.21
N LYS A 321 45.77 -92.72 -46.01
CA LYS A 321 46.77 -93.80 -45.70
C LYS A 321 46.23 -95.21 -45.91
N SER A 322 44.95 -95.46 -45.61
CA SER A 322 44.35 -96.75 -45.83
C SER A 322 44.14 -97.06 -47.31
N LEU A 323 43.76 -96.04 -48.14
CA LEU A 323 43.64 -96.14 -49.55
C LEU A 323 45.03 -96.35 -50.23
N GLU A 324 46.09 -95.65 -49.79
CA GLU A 324 47.45 -95.81 -50.22
C GLU A 324 47.93 -97.27 -49.97
N ALA A 325 47.63 -97.78 -48.75
CA ALA A 325 47.93 -99.13 -48.35
C ALA A 325 47.17 -100.21 -49.20
N GLN A 326 46.04 -99.92 -49.76
CA GLN A 326 45.26 -100.76 -50.66
C GLN A 326 45.59 -100.58 -52.15
N GLY A 327 46.66 -99.81 -52.48
CA GLY A 327 47.13 -99.65 -53.88
C GLY A 327 46.29 -98.76 -54.78
N LEU A 328 45.34 -98.01 -54.20
CA LEU A 328 44.48 -97.07 -54.85
C LEU A 328 45.07 -95.63 -54.71
N ASN A 329 45.85 -95.21 -55.71
CA ASN A 329 46.47 -93.88 -55.74
C ASN A 329 45.53 -92.91 -56.34
N PHE A 330 44.96 -91.97 -55.53
CA PHE A 330 44.17 -90.80 -56.00
C PHE A 330 45.15 -89.65 -56.26
N ALA A 331 46.00 -89.78 -57.23
CA ALA A 331 46.74 -88.68 -57.80
C ALA A 331 46.06 -88.32 -59.11
N GLY A 332 45.08 -87.40 -59.08
CA GLY A 332 44.53 -86.87 -60.33
C GLY A 332 43.00 -86.66 -60.38
N MET A 333 42.44 -85.78 -59.50
CA MET A 333 41.25 -84.98 -59.81
C MET A 333 41.37 -83.61 -59.17
#